data_004e000a194fec4cf4495681b4e94727
#
_entry.id   004e000a194fec4cf4495681b4e94727
#
_cell.length_a   1.000
_cell.length_b   1.000
_cell.length_c   1.000
_cell.angle_alpha   90.00
_cell.angle_beta   90.00
_cell.angle_gamma   90.00
#
_symmetry.space_group_name_H-M   'P 1'
#
loop_
_entity.id
_entity.type
_entity.pdbx_description
1 polymer ?
#
loop_
_entity_poly.entity_id
_entity_poly.type
_entity_poly.pdbx_seq_one_letter_code
_entity_poly.pdbx_strand_id
1 'polypeptide(L)'
;VGSEMCIRDRAQIDAGGFCATDDQLQSVEMDDRLELTPEFPYNWMYDATMPENAVFTIRIHCKALVLIFKDSGEVDVGKAYVDVDGERRMTADPHINNWQHCNAMIVFNEDESADHTVRIEVAEEDRDKKFTILGFGYVL
;
A
#
# COMPACT_ATOMS: atom_id res chain seq x y z
N VAL A 1 6.64 15.14 -2.77
CA VAL A 1 6.32 13.84 -2.19
C VAL A 1 5.56 14.03 -0.90
N GLY A 2 4.40 13.40 -0.76
CA GLY A 2 3.55 13.53 0.41
C GLY A 2 3.71 12.37 1.39
N SER A 3 3.51 12.65 2.69
CA SER A 3 3.25 11.64 3.71
C SER A 3 1.81 11.11 3.60
N GLU A 4 1.46 10.04 4.32
CA GLU A 4 0.08 9.54 4.31
C GLU A 4 -0.94 10.58 4.82
N MET A 5 -0.57 11.49 5.70
CA MET A 5 -1.44 12.60 6.10
C MET A 5 -1.65 13.57 4.95
N CYS A 6 -0.59 13.91 4.21
CA CYS A 6 -0.68 14.77 3.03
C CYS A 6 -1.48 14.11 1.92
N ILE A 7 -1.36 12.80 1.72
CA ILE A 7 -2.13 12.07 0.71
C ILE A 7 -3.63 12.12 1.01
N ARG A 8 -4.02 12.04 2.27
CA ARG A 8 -5.43 12.15 2.68
C ARG A 8 -6.03 13.52 2.36
N ASP A 9 -5.23 14.57 2.38
CA ASP A 9 -5.64 15.93 2.02
C ASP A 9 -5.69 16.15 0.50
N ARG A 10 -4.94 15.36 -0.27
CA ARG A 10 -4.79 15.51 -1.73
C ARG A 10 -5.59 14.51 -2.54
N ALA A 11 -6.04 13.45 -1.94
CA ALA A 11 -6.70 12.34 -2.62
C ALA A 11 -8.02 11.99 -1.95
N GLN A 12 -8.92 11.40 -2.73
CA GLN A 12 -10.09 10.72 -2.21
C GLN A 12 -9.75 9.26 -1.98
N ILE A 13 -9.83 8.81 -0.73
CA ILE A 13 -9.53 7.44 -0.34
C ILE A 13 -10.81 6.75 0.12
N ASP A 14 -11.12 5.64 -0.53
CA ASP A 14 -12.11 4.68 -0.08
C ASP A 14 -11.36 3.39 0.26
N ALA A 15 -11.19 3.14 1.55
CA ALA A 15 -10.46 1.99 2.04
C ALA A 15 -11.19 0.66 1.78
N GLY A 16 -12.50 0.71 1.53
CA GLY A 16 -13.30 -0.49 1.29
C GLY A 16 -13.16 -1.49 2.42
N GLY A 17 -12.70 -2.69 2.11
CA GLY A 17 -12.43 -3.72 3.09
C GLY A 17 -11.04 -3.66 3.73
N PHE A 18 -10.20 -2.68 3.39
CA PHE A 18 -8.87 -2.49 4.01
C PHE A 18 -8.98 -1.63 5.26
N CYS A 19 -9.85 -2.02 6.19
CA CYS A 19 -10.19 -1.21 7.35
C CYS A 19 -9.54 -1.67 8.66
N ALA A 20 -8.76 -2.74 8.63
CA ALA A 20 -7.95 -3.14 9.77
C ALA A 20 -6.66 -2.31 9.84
N THR A 21 -6.03 -2.32 10.99
CA THR A 21 -4.73 -1.66 11.21
C THR A 21 -3.71 -2.70 11.59
N ASP A 22 -2.58 -2.70 10.90
CA ASP A 22 -1.44 -3.54 11.23
C ASP A 22 -0.65 -2.84 12.35
N ASP A 23 -0.61 -3.44 13.53
CA ASP A 23 0.11 -2.94 14.70
C ASP A 23 1.51 -3.53 14.85
N GLN A 24 1.90 -4.43 13.94
CA GLN A 24 3.21 -5.10 13.92
C GLN A 24 4.17 -4.48 12.91
N LEU A 25 3.95 -3.23 12.58
CA LEU A 25 4.85 -2.49 11.71
C LEU A 25 6.02 -1.97 12.50
N GLN A 26 7.16 -2.60 12.30
CA GLN A 26 8.41 -2.11 12.81
C GLN A 26 9.31 -1.73 11.65
N SER A 27 10.00 -0.65 11.79
CA SER A 27 11.10 -0.38 10.89
C SER A 27 12.16 -1.44 11.12
N VAL A 28 12.64 -1.95 10.06
CA VAL A 28 13.35 -3.20 10.07
C VAL A 28 14.84 -3.02 10.29
N GLU A 29 15.40 -2.00 9.78
CA GLU A 29 16.79 -1.70 10.00
C GLU A 29 16.91 -0.73 11.18
N MET A 30 16.88 -1.29 12.35
CA MET A 30 17.15 -0.52 13.55
C MET A 30 18.65 -0.28 13.67
N ASP A 31 19.07 0.91 13.34
CA ASP A 31 20.33 1.40 13.87
C ASP A 31 20.07 1.81 15.31
N ASP A 32 20.70 1.12 16.27
CA ASP A 32 20.58 1.42 17.70
C ASP A 32 20.93 2.89 18.06
N ARG A 33 21.50 3.62 17.10
CA ARG A 33 21.83 5.03 17.24
C ARG A 33 20.70 5.96 16.78
N LEU A 34 19.64 5.43 16.19
CA LEU A 34 18.47 6.21 15.79
C LEU A 34 17.49 6.28 16.95
N GLU A 35 17.19 7.50 17.37
CA GLU A 35 16.22 7.75 18.44
C GLU A 35 14.78 7.51 18.01
N LEU A 36 14.50 7.51 16.69
CA LEU A 36 13.17 7.36 16.13
C LEU A 36 13.14 6.22 15.13
N THR A 37 12.23 5.30 15.37
CA THR A 37 11.89 4.25 14.43
C THR A 37 10.79 4.75 13.49
N PRO A 38 10.95 4.70 12.16
CA PRO A 38 9.87 5.05 11.26
C PRO A 38 8.67 4.14 11.51
N GLU A 39 7.53 4.75 11.75
CA GLU A 39 6.28 4.07 12.00
C GLU A 39 5.24 4.50 10.97
N PHE A 40 4.34 3.58 10.64
CA PHE A 40 3.21 3.85 9.76
C PHE A 40 1.90 3.63 10.53
N PRO A 41 1.56 4.51 11.50
CA PRO A 41 0.39 4.30 12.37
C PRO A 41 -0.95 4.40 11.64
N TYR A 42 -0.97 5.04 10.48
CA TYR A 42 -2.18 5.26 9.67
C TYR A 42 -2.21 4.36 8.43
N ASN A 43 -1.92 3.09 8.64
CA ASN A 43 -1.94 2.10 7.55
C ASN A 43 -3.34 1.53 7.30
N TRP A 44 -3.46 0.79 6.20
CA TRP A 44 -4.69 0.09 5.80
C TRP A 44 -4.37 -1.37 5.59
N MET A 45 -4.97 -2.24 6.37
CA MET A 45 -4.73 -3.67 6.26
C MET A 45 -6.01 -4.42 5.86
N TYR A 46 -5.84 -5.32 4.89
CA TYR A 46 -6.79 -6.37 4.56
C TYR A 46 -6.41 -7.64 5.34
N ASP A 47 -7.40 -8.34 5.84
CA ASP A 47 -7.26 -9.69 6.39
C ASP A 47 -8.43 -10.59 5.97
N ALA A 48 -8.37 -11.88 6.33
CA ALA A 48 -9.36 -12.87 5.89
C ALA A 48 -10.77 -12.63 6.46
N THR A 49 -10.95 -11.72 7.41
CA THR A 49 -12.28 -11.37 7.95
C THR A 49 -13.02 -10.36 7.09
N MET A 50 -12.33 -9.77 6.10
CA MET A 50 -12.90 -8.79 5.19
C MET A 50 -13.73 -9.46 4.09
N PRO A 51 -14.67 -8.73 3.46
CA PRO A 51 -15.42 -9.25 2.32
C PRO A 51 -14.52 -9.73 1.18
N GLU A 52 -14.94 -10.77 0.47
CA GLU A 52 -14.18 -11.31 -0.68
C GLU A 52 -13.91 -10.29 -1.79
N ASN A 53 -14.74 -9.27 -1.89
CA ASN A 53 -14.61 -8.22 -2.89
C ASN A 53 -14.05 -6.92 -2.31
N ALA A 54 -13.31 -6.99 -1.21
CA ALA A 54 -12.69 -5.84 -0.60
C ALA A 54 -11.70 -5.19 -1.57
N VAL A 55 -11.90 -3.91 -1.83
CA VAL A 55 -11.08 -3.11 -2.74
C VAL A 55 -10.74 -1.79 -2.07
N PHE A 56 -9.47 -1.44 -2.10
CA PHE A 56 -8.99 -0.11 -1.73
C PHE A 56 -8.95 0.77 -2.98
N THR A 57 -9.51 1.96 -2.91
CA THR A 57 -9.54 2.90 -4.04
C THR A 57 -8.97 4.23 -3.63
N ILE A 58 -8.06 4.76 -4.44
CA ILE A 58 -7.54 6.12 -4.31
C ILE A 58 -7.74 6.87 -5.63
N ARG A 59 -8.28 8.08 -5.54
CA ARG A 59 -8.43 9.02 -6.67
C ARG A 59 -7.57 10.24 -6.37
N ILE A 60 -6.64 10.52 -7.26
CA ILE A 60 -5.66 11.58 -7.06
C ILE A 60 -5.30 12.26 -8.38
N HIS A 61 -5.09 13.59 -8.31
CA HIS A 61 -4.54 14.36 -9.41
C HIS A 61 -3.04 14.52 -9.20
N CYS A 62 -2.24 13.77 -9.94
CA CYS A 62 -0.79 13.81 -9.84
C CYS A 62 -0.14 13.27 -11.11
N LYS A 63 1.16 13.42 -11.25
CA LYS A 63 1.92 12.85 -12.37
C LYS A 63 2.68 11.57 -12.02
N ALA A 64 2.94 11.34 -10.75
CA ALA A 64 3.58 10.10 -10.29
C ALA A 64 3.00 9.65 -8.96
N LEU A 65 2.87 8.34 -8.81
CA LEU A 65 2.38 7.71 -7.58
C LEU A 65 3.24 6.50 -7.24
N VAL A 66 3.61 6.41 -5.98
CA VAL A 66 4.35 5.28 -5.40
C VAL A 66 3.47 4.65 -4.34
N LEU A 67 3.30 3.33 -4.41
CA LEU A 67 2.67 2.54 -3.36
C LEU A 67 3.75 2.06 -2.40
N ILE A 68 3.54 2.31 -1.11
CA ILE A 68 4.38 1.80 -0.03
C ILE A 68 3.59 0.72 0.70
N PHE A 69 4.10 -0.50 0.72
CA PHE A 69 3.42 -1.64 1.34
C PHE A 69 4.39 -2.46 2.18
N LYS A 70 3.83 -3.27 3.07
CA LYS A 70 4.64 -4.13 3.95
C LYS A 70 5.10 -5.37 3.20
N ASP A 71 6.40 -5.58 3.17
CA ASP A 71 7.03 -6.84 2.80
C ASP A 71 7.26 -7.68 4.07
N SER A 72 7.16 -9.00 3.98
CA SER A 72 7.29 -9.88 5.13
C SER A 72 7.65 -11.28 4.69
N GLY A 73 8.48 -11.96 5.49
CA GLY A 73 8.78 -13.39 5.29
C GLY A 73 7.71 -14.34 5.81
N GLU A 74 6.61 -13.83 6.34
CA GLU A 74 5.56 -14.65 6.92
C GLU A 74 4.65 -15.26 5.86
N VAL A 75 4.10 -16.45 6.15
CA VAL A 75 3.26 -17.19 5.20
C VAL A 75 1.84 -16.66 5.12
N ASP A 76 1.41 -15.84 6.06
CA ASP A 76 0.07 -15.28 6.17
C ASP A 76 -0.11 -13.93 5.45
N VAL A 77 0.89 -13.49 4.69
CA VAL A 77 0.79 -12.34 3.81
C VAL A 77 0.67 -12.77 2.35
N GLY A 78 -0.12 -12.05 1.59
CA GLY A 78 -0.43 -12.39 0.22
C GLY A 78 -0.21 -11.24 -0.75
N LYS A 79 -0.34 -11.54 -2.03
CA LYS A 79 -0.18 -10.58 -3.12
C LYS A 79 -1.41 -9.71 -3.27
N ALA A 80 -1.23 -8.51 -3.80
CA ALA A 80 -2.30 -7.63 -4.20
C ALA A 80 -2.12 -7.13 -5.63
N TYR A 81 -3.22 -7.06 -6.37
CA TYR A 81 -3.25 -6.47 -7.69
C TYR A 81 -3.44 -4.96 -7.62
N VAL A 82 -2.76 -4.24 -8.48
CA VAL A 82 -2.86 -2.78 -8.60
C VAL A 82 -3.37 -2.44 -9.99
N ASP A 83 -4.57 -1.89 -10.05
CA ASP A 83 -5.21 -1.42 -11.27
C ASP A 83 -5.15 0.10 -11.33
N VAL A 84 -4.79 0.64 -12.49
CA VAL A 84 -4.77 2.08 -12.76
C VAL A 84 -5.73 2.38 -13.89
N ASP A 85 -6.70 3.24 -13.63
CA ASP A 85 -7.72 3.67 -14.61
C ASP A 85 -8.43 2.50 -15.31
N GLY A 86 -8.70 1.44 -14.55
CA GLY A 86 -9.38 0.24 -15.02
C GLY A 86 -8.49 -0.84 -15.64
N GLU A 87 -7.19 -0.59 -15.74
CA GLU A 87 -6.22 -1.57 -16.25
C GLU A 87 -5.33 -2.11 -15.15
N ARG A 88 -5.18 -3.43 -15.09
CA ARG A 88 -4.23 -4.07 -14.18
C ARG A 88 -2.82 -3.79 -14.64
N ARG A 89 -2.07 -3.07 -13.82
CA ARG A 89 -0.71 -2.63 -14.14
C ARG A 89 0.36 -3.52 -13.52
N MET A 90 0.14 -3.96 -12.28
CA MET A 90 1.16 -4.67 -11.55
C MET A 90 0.58 -5.50 -10.40
N THR A 91 1.42 -6.35 -9.86
CA THR A 91 1.14 -7.14 -8.66
C THR A 91 2.15 -6.76 -7.58
N ALA A 92 1.65 -6.34 -6.43
CA ALA A 92 2.47 -6.11 -5.25
C ALA A 92 2.69 -7.44 -4.53
N ASP A 93 3.93 -7.91 -4.54
CA ASP A 93 4.32 -9.16 -3.89
C ASP A 93 5.07 -8.86 -2.59
N PRO A 94 4.51 -9.19 -1.41
CA PRO A 94 5.15 -8.91 -0.13
C PRO A 94 6.26 -9.89 0.25
N HIS A 95 6.59 -10.86 -0.61
CA HIS A 95 7.61 -11.88 -0.35
C HIS A 95 8.91 -11.70 -1.14
N ILE A 96 9.14 -10.53 -1.73
CA ILE A 96 10.32 -10.31 -2.58
C ILE A 96 11.61 -10.46 -1.77
N ASN A 97 11.66 -9.95 -0.57
CA ASN A 97 12.86 -9.92 0.26
C ASN A 97 12.82 -10.90 1.46
N ASN A 98 11.67 -11.48 1.74
CA ASN A 98 11.46 -12.45 2.83
C ASN A 98 11.83 -11.96 4.24
N TRP A 99 11.73 -10.66 4.48
CA TRP A 99 11.91 -10.09 5.80
C TRP A 99 11.05 -8.83 5.96
N GLN A 100 10.72 -8.48 7.19
CA GLN A 100 9.79 -7.39 7.45
C GLN A 100 10.41 -6.03 7.19
N HIS A 101 9.89 -5.32 6.19
CA HIS A 101 10.28 -3.95 5.87
C HIS A 101 9.21 -3.27 5.01
N CYS A 102 9.39 -2.01 4.71
CA CYS A 102 8.55 -1.31 3.75
C CYS A 102 9.12 -1.43 2.34
N ASN A 103 8.26 -1.76 1.39
CA ASN A 103 8.59 -1.84 -0.01
C ASN A 103 7.88 -0.71 -0.75
N ALA A 104 8.58 -0.04 -1.65
CA ALA A 104 8.06 1.06 -2.44
C ALA A 104 8.02 0.67 -3.92
N MET A 105 6.85 0.82 -4.55
CA MET A 105 6.64 0.43 -5.93
C MET A 105 6.03 1.59 -6.70
N ILE A 106 6.64 1.95 -7.84
CA ILE A 106 6.11 2.99 -8.71
C ILE A 106 4.88 2.45 -9.42
N VAL A 107 3.73 3.06 -9.14
CA VAL A 107 2.45 2.70 -9.76
C VAL A 107 2.36 3.31 -11.16
N PHE A 108 2.67 4.58 -11.27
CA PHE A 108 2.84 5.27 -12.54
C PHE A 108 3.77 6.47 -12.39
N ASN A 109 4.36 6.88 -13.50
CA ASN A 109 5.21 8.07 -13.58
C ASN A 109 5.05 8.69 -14.96
N GLU A 110 4.37 9.83 -15.03
CA GLU A 110 4.00 10.52 -16.26
C GLU A 110 4.62 11.91 -16.33
N ASP A 111 4.64 12.50 -17.51
CA ASP A 111 5.24 13.83 -17.73
C ASP A 111 4.36 14.95 -17.17
N GLU A 112 3.05 14.75 -17.19
CA GLU A 112 2.06 15.74 -16.76
C GLU A 112 1.12 15.16 -15.71
N SER A 113 0.62 16.03 -14.82
CA SER A 113 -0.38 15.65 -13.84
C SER A 113 -1.75 15.42 -14.50
N ALA A 114 -2.39 14.35 -14.10
CA ALA A 114 -3.74 14.00 -14.55
C ALA A 114 -4.52 13.34 -13.41
N ASP A 115 -5.83 13.23 -13.58
CA ASP A 115 -6.68 12.50 -12.64
C ASP A 115 -6.52 11.00 -12.87
N HIS A 116 -6.20 10.27 -11.79
CA HIS A 116 -6.07 8.83 -11.80
C HIS A 116 -6.91 8.18 -10.72
N THR A 117 -7.45 7.01 -11.04
CA THR A 117 -8.10 6.12 -10.09
C THR A 117 -7.27 4.84 -9.98
N VAL A 118 -6.78 4.56 -8.78
CA VAL A 118 -6.02 3.35 -8.49
C VAL A 118 -6.82 2.46 -7.55
N ARG A 119 -6.93 1.18 -7.91
CA ARG A 119 -7.62 0.16 -7.12
C ARG A 119 -6.63 -0.92 -6.72
N ILE A 120 -6.70 -1.31 -5.46
CA ILE A 120 -5.85 -2.36 -4.90
C ILE A 120 -6.75 -3.42 -4.29
N GLU A 121 -6.56 -4.66 -4.70
CA GLU A 121 -7.29 -5.81 -4.18
C GLU A 121 -6.36 -6.99 -3.99
N VAL A 122 -6.59 -7.77 -2.94
CA VAL A 122 -5.80 -8.98 -2.70
C VAL A 122 -6.10 -10.00 -3.79
N ALA A 123 -5.05 -10.68 -4.27
CA ALA A 123 -5.18 -11.70 -5.31
C ALA A 123 -6.13 -12.83 -4.85
N GLU A 124 -6.88 -13.41 -5.79
CA GLU A 124 -7.91 -14.41 -5.50
C GLU A 124 -7.38 -15.60 -4.69
N GLU A 125 -6.19 -16.06 -5.01
CA GLU A 125 -5.52 -17.18 -4.34
C GLU A 125 -5.04 -16.83 -2.92
N ASP A 126 -4.96 -15.55 -2.59
CA ASP A 126 -4.41 -15.04 -1.33
C ASP A 126 -5.45 -14.33 -0.44
N ARG A 127 -6.75 -14.49 -0.71
CA ARG A 127 -7.81 -13.82 0.05
C ARG A 127 -7.97 -14.27 1.50
N ASP A 128 -7.37 -15.40 1.84
CA ASP A 128 -7.24 -15.89 3.23
C ASP A 128 -6.03 -15.31 3.95
N LYS A 129 -5.29 -14.41 3.33
CA LYS A 129 -4.05 -13.81 3.83
C LYS A 129 -4.21 -12.31 4.07
N LYS A 130 -3.15 -11.68 4.55
CA LYS A 130 -3.10 -10.25 4.85
C LYS A 130 -2.35 -9.49 3.77
N PHE A 131 -2.72 -8.22 3.60
CA PHE A 131 -1.94 -7.25 2.83
C PHE A 131 -2.07 -5.89 3.49
N THR A 132 -0.94 -5.21 3.73
CA THR A 132 -0.92 -3.93 4.41
C THR A 132 -0.38 -2.83 3.51
N ILE A 133 -1.22 -1.84 3.25
CA ILE A 133 -0.81 -0.60 2.59
C ILE A 133 -0.29 0.34 3.67
N LEU A 134 0.98 0.73 3.57
CA LEU A 134 1.62 1.62 4.54
C LEU A 134 1.39 3.09 4.21
N GLY A 135 1.36 3.42 2.93
CA GLY A 135 1.17 4.79 2.49
C GLY A 135 1.43 4.96 1.00
N PHE A 136 1.47 6.21 0.58
CA PHE A 136 1.72 6.59 -0.80
C PHE A 136 2.69 7.76 -0.88
N GLY A 137 3.58 7.72 -1.86
CA GLY A 137 4.31 8.88 -2.31
C GLY A 137 3.70 9.42 -3.61
N TYR A 138 3.71 10.72 -3.82
CA TYR A 138 3.16 11.32 -5.02
C TYR A 138 3.93 12.55 -5.46
N VAL A 139 3.86 12.87 -6.74
CA VAL A 139 4.41 14.09 -7.34
C VAL A 139 3.30 14.79 -8.11
N LEU A 140 3.08 16.05 -7.78
CA LEU A 140 2.08 16.89 -8.45
C LEU A 140 2.56 17.42 -9.81
#